data_a10e4f59f816b687f7ca11dc338e5a94
#
_entry.id   a10e4f59f816b687f7ca11dc338e5a94
#
_cell.length_a   1.000
_cell.length_b   1.000
_cell.length_c   1.000
_cell.angle_alpha   90.00
_cell.angle_beta   90.00
_cell.angle_gamma   90.00
#
_symmetry.space_group_name_H-M   'P 1'
#
loop_
_entity.id
_entity.type
_entity.pdbx_description
1 polymer ?
#
loop_
_entity_poly.entity_id
_entity_poly.type
_entity_poly.pdbx_seq_one_letter_code
_entity_poly.pdbx_strand_id
1 'polypeptide(L)'
;CMISALPICTNRAFAQTEEKDDFIVVTAPPEGTSEKDVLAGAPNPNVKIQGQMKTAKFVVDLSKNVLYKYNIQGKPEMAYMIASGKPSTPTSKGVRIVTHTETYPYKTAPVHTKRRRNPSAYGPKIILLNILDTKTGEQSDIGEFIHGNNNFDSLGRYVSHGCMRMDNEVIKQLAAETKRGDIVIIK
;
A
#
# COMPACT_ATOMS: atom_id res chain seq x y z
N CYS A 1 -30.40 -25.31 3.62
CA CYS A 1 -29.59 -24.12 3.91
C CYS A 1 -28.53 -23.97 2.84
N MET A 2 -28.75 -23.04 1.91
CA MET A 2 -27.79 -22.74 0.83
C MET A 2 -26.83 -21.66 1.33
N ILE A 3 -25.56 -21.99 1.39
CA ILE A 3 -24.49 -21.03 1.66
C ILE A 3 -24.17 -20.37 0.32
N SER A 4 -24.54 -19.12 0.19
CA SER A 4 -24.21 -18.28 -0.96
C SER A 4 -22.73 -17.88 -0.88
N ALA A 5 -21.94 -18.42 -1.80
CA ALA A 5 -20.57 -18.00 -2.00
C ALA A 5 -20.55 -16.58 -2.59
N LEU A 6 -19.82 -15.67 -1.96
CA LEU A 6 -19.51 -14.35 -2.51
C LEU A 6 -18.65 -14.51 -3.76
N PRO A 7 -18.88 -13.72 -4.82
CA PRO A 7 -18.09 -13.83 -6.02
C PRO A 7 -16.65 -13.36 -5.76
N ILE A 8 -15.73 -14.26 -6.00
CA ILE A 8 -14.30 -13.99 -6.15
C ILE A 8 -14.16 -12.92 -7.24
N CYS A 9 -13.47 -11.83 -6.94
CA CYS A 9 -13.12 -10.82 -7.92
C CYS A 9 -12.34 -11.48 -9.05
N THR A 10 -13.03 -11.71 -10.15
CA THR A 10 -12.54 -12.42 -11.32
C THR A 10 -11.41 -11.68 -12.00
N ASN A 11 -10.34 -12.41 -12.19
CA ASN A 11 -9.30 -12.30 -13.20
C ASN A 11 -9.57 -11.24 -14.29
N ARG A 12 -8.84 -10.11 -14.23
CA ARG A 12 -8.43 -9.46 -15.47
C ARG A 12 -7.07 -10.04 -15.85
N ALA A 13 -7.06 -10.80 -16.93
CA ALA A 13 -5.86 -11.24 -17.61
C ALA A 13 -4.99 -10.01 -17.92
N PHE A 14 -3.77 -9.98 -17.40
CA PHE A 14 -2.81 -8.94 -17.72
C PHE A 14 -2.06 -9.38 -18.99
N ALA A 15 -2.34 -8.70 -20.09
CA ALA A 15 -1.58 -8.83 -21.31
C ALA A 15 -0.13 -8.35 -21.09
N GLN A 16 0.82 -9.12 -21.57
CA GLN A 16 2.20 -8.68 -21.73
C GLN A 16 2.19 -7.47 -22.67
N THR A 17 2.69 -6.33 -22.22
CA THR A 17 2.84 -5.15 -23.05
C THR A 17 4.30 -4.81 -23.18
N GLU A 18 4.71 -4.61 -24.43
CA GLU A 18 6.03 -4.18 -24.86
C GLU A 18 6.42 -2.82 -24.23
N GLU A 19 7.72 -2.68 -24.03
CA GLU A 19 8.44 -1.53 -23.52
C GLU A 19 8.12 -0.26 -24.33
N LYS A 20 7.40 0.69 -23.74
CA LYS A 20 7.42 2.10 -24.16
C LYS A 20 7.27 3.00 -22.94
N ASP A 21 8.24 3.87 -22.75
CA ASP A 21 8.27 5.04 -21.87
C ASP A 21 8.25 4.75 -20.35
N ASP A 22 9.43 4.67 -19.71
CA ASP A 22 9.71 4.82 -18.26
C ASP A 22 8.84 4.00 -17.27
N PHE A 23 8.11 2.96 -17.73
CA PHE A 23 7.26 2.13 -16.90
C PHE A 23 7.77 0.69 -16.84
N ILE A 24 8.23 0.28 -15.66
CA ILE A 24 8.46 -1.14 -15.40
C ILE A 24 7.12 -1.77 -15.01
N VAL A 25 6.60 -2.64 -15.83
CA VAL A 25 5.40 -3.44 -15.51
C VAL A 25 5.84 -4.60 -14.62
N VAL A 26 5.33 -4.67 -13.40
CA VAL A 26 5.43 -5.90 -12.62
C VAL A 26 4.32 -6.82 -13.12
N THR A 27 4.70 -7.95 -13.69
CA THR A 27 3.75 -8.97 -14.10
C THR A 27 2.93 -9.42 -12.89
N ALA A 28 1.62 -9.53 -13.07
CA ALA A 28 0.75 -10.21 -12.13
C ALA A 28 1.36 -11.58 -11.76
N PRO A 29 1.02 -12.15 -10.61
CA PRO A 29 1.39 -13.52 -10.30
C PRO A 29 1.05 -14.41 -11.50
N PRO A 30 1.90 -15.39 -11.85
CA PRO A 30 1.62 -16.30 -12.98
C PRO A 30 0.21 -16.85 -12.88
N GLU A 31 -0.47 -17.04 -14.02
CA GLU A 31 -1.78 -17.69 -14.07
C GLU A 31 -1.69 -19.02 -13.32
N GLY A 32 -2.62 -19.24 -12.37
CA GLY A 32 -2.61 -20.43 -11.51
C GLY A 32 -1.99 -20.25 -10.12
N THR A 33 -1.41 -19.07 -9.80
CA THR A 33 -0.94 -18.79 -8.44
C THR A 33 -2.14 -18.63 -7.49
N SER A 34 -2.26 -19.50 -6.51
CA SER A 34 -3.34 -19.40 -5.52
C SER A 34 -3.08 -18.26 -4.53
N GLU A 35 -4.15 -17.72 -3.92
CA GLU A 35 -4.04 -16.74 -2.82
C GLU A 35 -3.11 -17.25 -1.70
N LYS A 36 -3.16 -18.54 -1.43
CA LYS A 36 -2.31 -19.22 -0.45
C LYS A 36 -0.83 -19.13 -0.80
N ASP A 37 -0.48 -19.28 -2.10
CA ASP A 37 0.91 -19.20 -2.55
C ASP A 37 1.43 -17.76 -2.48
N VAL A 38 0.60 -16.76 -2.78
CA VAL A 38 0.96 -15.35 -2.62
C VAL A 38 1.25 -15.04 -1.16
N LEU A 39 0.41 -15.51 -0.23
CA LEU A 39 0.60 -15.32 1.20
C LEU A 39 1.79 -16.10 1.76
N ALA A 40 2.12 -17.28 1.20
CA ALA A 40 3.31 -18.05 1.58
C ALA A 40 4.61 -17.30 1.27
N GLY A 41 4.61 -16.43 0.25
CA GLY A 41 5.74 -15.56 -0.11
C GLY A 41 5.77 -14.23 0.62
N ALA A 42 4.93 -14.02 1.64
CA ALA A 42 4.83 -12.77 2.38
C ALA A 42 6.12 -12.48 3.18
N PRO A 43 6.66 -11.26 3.13
CA PRO A 43 7.87 -10.88 3.86
C PRO A 43 7.67 -10.91 5.37
N ASN A 44 8.77 -11.08 6.13
CA ASN A 44 8.73 -10.99 7.59
C ASN A 44 8.26 -9.59 8.04
N PRO A 45 7.19 -9.48 8.86
CA PRO A 45 6.65 -8.21 9.35
C PRO A 45 7.36 -7.67 10.60
N ASN A 46 8.30 -8.43 11.19
CA ASN A 46 8.93 -8.03 12.44
C ASN A 46 10.08 -7.06 12.20
N VAL A 47 10.12 -6.03 13.02
CA VAL A 47 11.16 -4.99 13.00
C VAL A 47 11.54 -4.60 14.42
N LYS A 48 12.83 -4.31 14.64
CA LYS A 48 13.34 -3.83 15.92
C LYS A 48 13.30 -2.30 15.93
N ILE A 49 12.54 -1.73 16.86
CA ILE A 49 12.43 -0.26 17.06
C ILE A 49 12.86 0.05 18.48
N GLN A 50 13.89 0.90 18.64
CA GLN A 50 14.48 1.26 19.94
C GLN A 50 14.77 0.03 20.83
N GLY A 51 15.29 -1.03 20.21
CA GLY A 51 15.60 -2.27 20.91
C GLY A 51 14.45 -3.26 21.10
N GLN A 52 13.18 -2.85 20.88
CA GLN A 52 11.99 -3.69 21.05
C GLN A 52 11.52 -4.25 19.71
N MET A 53 11.15 -5.54 19.69
CA MET A 53 10.51 -6.14 18.54
C MET A 53 9.08 -5.63 18.41
N LYS A 54 8.72 -5.17 17.21
CA LYS A 54 7.37 -4.75 16.83
C LYS A 54 6.95 -5.50 15.58
N THR A 55 5.67 -5.81 15.49
CA THR A 55 5.07 -6.42 14.30
C THR A 55 4.40 -5.33 13.48
N ALA A 56 4.80 -5.21 12.22
CA ALA A 56 4.18 -4.28 11.28
C ALA A 56 2.79 -4.79 10.89
N LYS A 57 1.85 -3.86 10.80
CA LYS A 57 0.51 -4.15 10.27
C LYS A 57 0.52 -4.37 8.78
N PHE A 58 1.37 -3.62 8.08
CA PHE A 58 1.53 -3.73 6.64
C PHE A 58 3.01 -3.88 6.27
N VAL A 59 3.27 -4.73 5.29
CA VAL A 59 4.57 -4.79 4.61
C VAL A 59 4.34 -4.58 3.12
N VAL A 60 5.02 -3.59 2.56
CA VAL A 60 5.00 -3.30 1.13
C VAL A 60 6.23 -3.92 0.50
N ASP A 61 6.03 -4.85 -0.42
CA ASP A 61 7.07 -5.41 -1.29
C ASP A 61 7.05 -4.64 -2.62
N LEU A 62 7.96 -3.70 -2.76
CA LEU A 62 8.06 -2.87 -3.97
C LEU A 62 8.46 -3.69 -5.19
N SER A 63 9.22 -4.77 -5.01
CA SER A 63 9.64 -5.61 -6.15
C SER A 63 8.47 -6.33 -6.83
N LYS A 64 7.38 -6.52 -6.09
CA LYS A 64 6.15 -7.16 -6.56
C LYS A 64 4.98 -6.18 -6.72
N ASN A 65 5.12 -4.92 -6.27
CA ASN A 65 4.02 -3.97 -6.09
C ASN A 65 2.84 -4.57 -5.30
N VAL A 66 3.15 -5.20 -4.16
CA VAL A 66 2.16 -5.84 -3.29
C VAL A 66 2.27 -5.29 -1.87
N LEU A 67 1.13 -4.98 -1.28
CA LEU A 67 0.99 -4.68 0.14
C LEU A 67 0.41 -5.91 0.84
N TYR A 68 1.12 -6.44 1.82
CA TYR A 68 0.67 -7.53 2.68
C TYR A 68 0.13 -6.96 3.99
N LYS A 69 -1.03 -7.45 4.41
CA LYS A 69 -1.63 -7.16 5.72
C LYS A 69 -1.36 -8.32 6.67
N TYR A 70 -1.01 -7.99 7.92
CA TYR A 70 -0.68 -8.95 8.96
C TYR A 70 -1.60 -8.77 10.18
N ASN A 71 -1.87 -9.87 10.89
CA ASN A 71 -2.46 -9.81 12.21
C ASN A 71 -1.40 -9.48 13.28
N ILE A 72 -1.84 -9.34 14.52
CA ILE A 72 -0.96 -8.96 15.64
C ILE A 72 0.09 -10.04 15.99
N GLN A 73 -0.12 -11.28 15.57
CA GLN A 73 0.83 -12.39 15.72
C GLN A 73 1.86 -12.43 14.58
N GLY A 74 1.78 -11.53 13.60
CA GLY A 74 2.67 -11.49 12.43
C GLY A 74 2.34 -12.54 11.36
N LYS A 75 1.14 -13.10 11.38
CA LYS A 75 0.66 -13.99 10.31
C LYS A 75 0.06 -13.16 9.19
N PRO A 76 0.46 -13.36 7.92
CA PRO A 76 -0.14 -12.67 6.78
C PRO A 76 -1.60 -13.10 6.61
N GLU A 77 -2.49 -12.12 6.41
CA GLU A 77 -3.92 -12.33 6.23
C GLU A 77 -4.37 -12.05 4.80
N MET A 78 -3.81 -11.02 4.18
CA MET A 78 -4.22 -10.56 2.85
C MET A 78 -3.04 -9.97 2.09
N ALA A 79 -3.14 -10.01 0.77
CA ALA A 79 -2.20 -9.37 -0.14
C ALA A 79 -2.98 -8.53 -1.16
N TYR A 80 -2.53 -7.31 -1.41
CA TYR A 80 -3.20 -6.36 -2.29
C TYR A 80 -2.22 -5.80 -3.31
N MET A 81 -2.62 -5.78 -4.57
CA MET A 81 -1.86 -5.11 -5.62
C MET A 81 -1.88 -3.60 -5.40
N ILE A 82 -0.73 -2.96 -5.54
CA ILE A 82 -0.57 -1.51 -5.44
C ILE A 82 0.13 -0.94 -6.67
N ALA A 83 0.07 0.38 -6.85
CA ALA A 83 1.04 1.09 -7.68
C ALA A 83 1.99 1.88 -6.78
N SER A 84 3.26 1.95 -7.15
CA SER A 84 4.29 2.67 -6.39
C SER A 84 5.04 3.69 -7.24
N GLY A 85 6.07 4.32 -6.67
CA GLY A 85 6.85 5.38 -7.30
C GLY A 85 7.58 4.91 -8.55
N LYS A 86 7.54 5.72 -9.61
CA LYS A 86 8.31 5.50 -10.84
C LYS A 86 9.82 5.64 -10.57
N PRO A 87 10.72 5.13 -11.46
CA PRO A 87 12.16 5.17 -11.24
C PRO A 87 12.74 6.54 -10.92
N SER A 88 12.20 7.62 -11.52
CA SER A 88 12.64 9.01 -11.26
C SER A 88 12.15 9.58 -9.92
N THR A 89 11.14 8.98 -9.30
CA THR A 89 10.57 9.38 -8.00
C THR A 89 10.13 8.13 -7.24
N PRO A 90 11.07 7.26 -6.84
CA PRO A 90 10.74 5.98 -6.25
C PRO A 90 10.07 6.13 -4.88
N THR A 91 9.22 5.17 -4.53
CA THR A 91 8.81 4.98 -3.14
C THR A 91 10.03 4.58 -2.33
N SER A 92 10.33 5.31 -1.26
CA SER A 92 11.52 5.06 -0.46
C SER A 92 11.34 3.86 0.48
N LYS A 93 12.37 3.01 0.57
CA LYS A 93 12.37 1.86 1.48
C LYS A 93 12.56 2.31 2.92
N GLY A 94 12.14 1.46 3.87
CA GLY A 94 12.35 1.69 5.31
C GLY A 94 11.08 1.52 6.12
N VAL A 95 11.15 1.91 7.38
CA VAL A 95 10.04 1.79 8.33
C VAL A 95 9.23 3.08 8.35
N ARG A 96 7.92 2.93 8.41
CA ARG A 96 6.96 4.04 8.53
C ARG A 96 6.07 3.83 9.75
N ILE A 97 5.56 4.93 10.23
CA ILE A 97 4.53 4.94 11.27
C ILE A 97 3.31 5.70 10.74
N VAL A 98 2.13 5.15 10.98
CA VAL A 98 0.87 5.81 10.62
C VAL A 98 0.63 6.99 11.55
N THR A 99 0.41 8.17 10.98
CA THR A 99 0.07 9.38 11.74
C THR A 99 -1.44 9.54 11.93
N HIS A 100 -2.20 9.42 10.84
CA HIS A 100 -3.67 9.44 10.86
C HIS A 100 -4.22 9.00 9.49
N THR A 101 -5.54 8.92 9.40
CA THR A 101 -6.24 8.70 8.13
C THR A 101 -7.08 9.92 7.77
N GLU A 102 -7.21 10.20 6.48
CA GLU A 102 -8.06 11.27 5.97
C GLU A 102 -9.14 10.70 5.03
N THR A 103 -10.27 11.40 4.96
CA THR A 103 -11.42 11.01 4.13
C THR A 103 -11.69 12.08 3.08
N TYR A 104 -11.96 11.65 1.82
CA TYR A 104 -12.44 12.54 0.76
C TYR A 104 -13.66 13.34 1.25
N PRO A 105 -13.73 14.66 0.99
CA PRO A 105 -12.85 15.50 0.15
C PRO A 105 -11.68 16.16 0.89
N TYR A 106 -11.13 15.55 1.91
CA TYR A 106 -9.92 15.99 2.65
C TYR A 106 -10.00 17.39 3.25
N LYS A 107 -11.14 17.73 3.84
CA LYS A 107 -11.39 19.07 4.40
C LYS A 107 -10.43 19.47 5.52
N THR A 108 -9.86 18.48 6.21
CA THR A 108 -8.88 18.67 7.30
C THR A 108 -7.45 18.91 6.81
N ALA A 109 -7.17 18.60 5.54
CA ALA A 109 -5.85 18.84 4.95
C ALA A 109 -5.60 20.34 4.73
N PRO A 110 -4.34 20.82 4.89
CA PRO A 110 -4.00 22.20 4.59
C PRO A 110 -4.35 22.58 3.14
N VAL A 111 -4.90 23.80 2.94
CA VAL A 111 -5.45 24.25 1.64
C VAL A 111 -4.43 24.24 0.50
N HIS A 112 -3.15 24.39 0.79
CA HIS A 112 -2.08 24.39 -0.21
C HIS A 112 -1.66 22.99 -0.67
N THR A 113 -2.12 21.93 -0.01
CA THR A 113 -1.71 20.56 -0.35
C THR A 113 -2.36 20.06 -1.64
N LYS A 114 -1.66 19.17 -2.38
CA LYS A 114 -2.18 18.56 -3.61
C LYS A 114 -3.48 17.80 -3.34
N ARG A 115 -3.57 17.05 -2.23
CA ARG A 115 -4.76 16.28 -1.87
C ARG A 115 -5.97 17.15 -1.58
N ARG A 116 -5.74 18.40 -1.11
CA ARG A 116 -6.83 19.36 -0.90
C ARG A 116 -7.29 20.03 -2.20
N ARG A 117 -6.36 20.30 -3.11
CA ARG A 117 -6.64 20.98 -4.40
C ARG A 117 -7.14 20.03 -5.48
N ASN A 118 -6.70 18.78 -5.47
CA ASN A 118 -7.11 17.74 -6.43
C ASN A 118 -7.46 16.43 -5.69
N PRO A 119 -8.53 16.43 -4.90
CA PRO A 119 -8.84 15.33 -4.00
C PRO A 119 -9.18 14.02 -4.72
N SER A 120 -9.76 14.08 -5.94
CA SER A 120 -10.13 12.90 -6.71
C SER A 120 -8.94 12.00 -7.06
N ALA A 121 -7.74 12.59 -7.21
CA ALA A 121 -6.53 11.84 -7.51
C ALA A 121 -6.09 10.90 -6.36
N TYR A 122 -6.61 11.12 -5.15
CA TYR A 122 -6.26 10.36 -3.95
C TYR A 122 -7.35 9.35 -3.54
N GLY A 123 -8.45 9.27 -4.28
CA GLY A 123 -9.56 8.36 -3.99
C GLY A 123 -10.33 8.70 -2.71
N PRO A 124 -11.03 7.72 -2.09
CA PRO A 124 -11.92 7.98 -0.95
C PRO A 124 -11.19 8.14 0.39
N LYS A 125 -10.01 7.56 0.56
CA LYS A 125 -9.24 7.52 1.81
C LYS A 125 -7.75 7.66 1.57
N ILE A 126 -7.06 8.23 2.57
CA ILE A 126 -5.60 8.29 2.66
C ILE A 126 -5.18 7.78 4.04
N ILE A 127 -4.11 6.98 4.09
CA ILE A 127 -3.35 6.64 5.29
C ILE A 127 -2.04 7.43 5.19
N LEU A 128 -1.82 8.38 6.09
CA LEU A 128 -0.64 9.23 6.12
C LEU A 128 0.47 8.56 6.92
N LEU A 129 1.68 8.65 6.37
CA LEU A 129 2.86 7.98 6.88
C LEU A 129 3.97 8.99 7.17
N ASN A 130 4.65 8.80 8.30
CA ASN A 130 5.95 9.40 8.57
C ASN A 130 7.04 8.34 8.47
N ILE A 131 8.25 8.72 8.05
CA ILE A 131 9.45 7.90 8.25
C ILE A 131 9.63 7.73 9.76
N LEU A 132 9.97 6.50 10.17
CA LEU A 132 10.34 6.20 11.53
C LEU A 132 11.80 5.73 11.57
N ASP A 133 12.67 6.52 12.22
CA ASP A 133 14.01 6.05 12.55
C ASP A 133 13.90 4.96 13.61
N THR A 134 14.35 3.77 13.28
CA THR A 134 14.19 2.60 14.15
C THR A 134 15.17 2.60 15.34
N LYS A 135 16.22 3.42 15.30
CA LYS A 135 17.19 3.55 16.38
C LYS A 135 16.77 4.62 17.38
N THR A 136 16.41 5.80 16.90
CA THR A 136 16.07 6.96 17.73
C THR A 136 14.58 7.05 18.06
N GLY A 137 13.70 6.48 17.24
CA GLY A 137 12.25 6.65 17.33
C GLY A 137 11.75 7.97 16.74
N GLU A 138 12.64 8.78 16.16
CA GLU A 138 12.27 10.04 15.52
C GLU A 138 11.40 9.83 14.30
N GLN A 139 10.49 10.76 14.07
CA GLN A 139 9.54 10.73 12.96
C GLN A 139 9.74 11.96 12.06
N SER A 140 9.71 11.72 10.75
CA SER A 140 9.83 12.77 9.73
C SER A 140 8.72 12.65 8.70
N ASP A 141 8.02 13.75 8.43
CA ASP A 141 7.03 13.83 7.35
C ASP A 141 7.74 14.02 6.00
N ILE A 142 7.41 13.17 5.05
CA ILE A 142 7.92 13.23 3.67
C ILE A 142 6.80 13.34 2.65
N GLY A 143 5.55 13.49 3.10
CA GLY A 143 4.38 13.54 2.21
C GLY A 143 4.09 12.22 1.50
N GLU A 144 4.48 11.09 2.07
CA GLU A 144 4.22 9.75 1.51
C GLU A 144 2.93 9.17 2.09
N PHE A 145 2.10 8.61 1.22
CA PHE A 145 0.77 8.12 1.58
C PHE A 145 0.50 6.75 0.97
N ILE A 146 -0.38 5.99 1.64
CA ILE A 146 -1.15 4.92 1.01
C ILE A 146 -2.54 5.49 0.76
N HIS A 147 -3.02 5.48 -0.48
CA HIS A 147 -4.27 6.15 -0.83
C HIS A 147 -5.02 5.44 -1.96
N GLY A 148 -6.27 5.81 -2.15
CA GLY A 148 -7.07 5.36 -3.28
C GLY A 148 -6.58 5.93 -4.61
N ASN A 149 -7.37 5.74 -5.67
CA ASN A 149 -6.89 5.98 -7.02
C ASN A 149 -8.06 6.36 -7.94
N ASN A 150 -7.80 7.22 -8.90
CA ASN A 150 -8.74 7.50 -10.00
C ASN A 150 -8.30 6.88 -11.34
N ASN A 151 -7.21 6.10 -11.33
CA ASN A 151 -6.70 5.38 -12.50
C ASN A 151 -6.35 3.93 -12.09
N PHE A 152 -7.32 3.04 -12.25
CA PHE A 152 -7.20 1.64 -11.84
C PHE A 152 -6.18 0.86 -12.67
N ASP A 153 -5.92 1.27 -13.92
CA ASP A 153 -4.92 0.64 -14.78
C ASP A 153 -3.49 0.90 -14.30
N SER A 154 -3.32 1.78 -13.30
CA SER A 154 -2.02 2.03 -12.69
C SER A 154 -1.58 0.95 -11.68
N LEU A 155 -2.49 0.12 -11.20
CA LEU A 155 -2.16 -0.92 -10.22
C LEU A 155 -1.21 -1.96 -10.83
N GLY A 156 -0.24 -2.40 -10.04
CA GLY A 156 0.85 -3.27 -10.48
C GLY A 156 2.01 -2.54 -11.16
N ARG A 157 1.95 -1.20 -11.32
CA ARG A 157 2.94 -0.41 -12.07
C ARG A 157 3.70 0.58 -11.19
N TYR A 158 4.89 0.98 -11.64
CA TYR A 158 5.71 2.04 -11.04
C TYR A 158 5.39 3.37 -11.75
N VAL A 159 4.37 4.10 -11.29
CA VAL A 159 3.83 5.28 -11.99
C VAL A 159 3.59 6.49 -11.10
N SER A 160 3.71 6.35 -9.78
CA SER A 160 3.46 7.45 -8.86
C SER A 160 4.70 8.33 -8.64
N HIS A 161 4.55 9.38 -7.86
CA HIS A 161 5.65 10.24 -7.40
C HIS A 161 6.10 9.89 -5.97
N GLY A 162 6.03 8.60 -5.61
CA GLY A 162 6.45 8.08 -4.31
C GLY A 162 5.32 7.49 -3.48
N CYS A 163 4.09 7.97 -3.60
CA CYS A 163 2.94 7.42 -2.89
C CYS A 163 2.55 6.01 -3.39
N MET A 164 1.92 5.24 -2.53
CA MET A 164 1.37 3.93 -2.86
C MET A 164 -0.13 4.05 -3.16
N ARG A 165 -0.53 3.64 -4.37
CA ARG A 165 -1.94 3.69 -4.80
C ARG A 165 -2.57 2.31 -4.68
N MET A 166 -3.84 2.28 -4.25
CA MET A 166 -4.60 1.06 -4.07
C MET A 166 -5.98 1.15 -4.72
N ASP A 167 -6.65 0.02 -4.80
CA ASP A 167 -8.08 -0.02 -5.09
C ASP A 167 -8.88 0.78 -4.06
N ASN A 168 -9.95 1.45 -4.52
CA ASN A 168 -10.73 2.35 -3.68
C ASN A 168 -11.53 1.64 -2.59
N GLU A 169 -12.03 0.44 -2.84
CA GLU A 169 -12.76 -0.32 -1.82
C GLU A 169 -11.80 -0.92 -0.81
N VAL A 170 -10.65 -1.39 -1.27
CA VAL A 170 -9.59 -1.90 -0.39
C VAL A 170 -9.09 -0.83 0.56
N ILE A 171 -8.77 0.39 0.06
CA ILE A 171 -8.26 1.46 0.93
C ILE A 171 -9.29 1.92 1.97
N LYS A 172 -10.60 1.88 1.66
CA LYS A 172 -11.66 2.15 2.64
C LYS A 172 -11.61 1.16 3.80
N GLN A 173 -11.48 -0.14 3.50
CA GLN A 173 -11.39 -1.21 4.50
C GLN A 173 -10.12 -1.07 5.33
N LEU A 174 -8.96 -0.94 4.68
CA LEU A 174 -7.68 -0.81 5.38
C LEU A 174 -7.64 0.43 6.28
N ALA A 175 -8.13 1.58 5.79
CA ALA A 175 -8.16 2.82 6.57
C ALA A 175 -9.09 2.73 7.80
N ALA A 176 -10.18 1.97 7.72
CA ALA A 176 -11.08 1.75 8.85
C ALA A 176 -10.43 0.91 9.97
N GLU A 177 -9.54 0.00 9.61
CA GLU A 177 -8.82 -0.86 10.56
C GLU A 177 -7.49 -0.24 11.04
N THR A 178 -7.01 0.81 10.36
CA THR A 178 -5.70 1.41 10.63
C THR A 178 -5.79 2.44 11.75
N LYS A 179 -4.83 2.39 12.66
CA LYS A 179 -4.72 3.28 13.81
C LYS A 179 -3.42 4.05 13.78
N ARG A 180 -3.43 5.23 14.43
CA ARG A 180 -2.21 5.98 14.70
C ARG A 180 -1.21 5.09 15.46
N GLY A 181 0.03 5.08 15.01
CA GLY A 181 1.08 4.24 15.59
C GLY A 181 1.26 2.87 14.95
N ASP A 182 0.36 2.45 14.05
CA ASP A 182 0.56 1.22 13.28
C ASP A 182 1.85 1.34 12.44
N ILE A 183 2.61 0.25 12.39
CA ILE A 183 3.88 0.20 11.67
C ILE A 183 3.66 -0.33 10.25
N VAL A 184 4.36 0.28 9.31
CA VAL A 184 4.43 -0.13 7.90
C VAL A 184 5.90 -0.31 7.53
N ILE A 185 6.24 -1.43 6.92
CA ILE A 185 7.59 -1.69 6.41
C ILE A 185 7.54 -1.63 4.89
N ILE A 186 8.45 -0.89 4.27
CA ILE A 186 8.61 -0.78 2.80
C ILE A 186 9.96 -1.38 2.43
N LYS A 187 9.95 -2.39 1.53
CA LYS A 187 11.14 -3.17 1.11
C LYS A 187 11.40 -3.05 -0.39
#